data_9aa13703fb36ac9cbd5b80bf062516b2
#
_entry.id   9aa13703fb36ac9cbd5b80bf062516b2
#
_cell.length_a   1.000
_cell.length_b   1.000
_cell.length_c   1.000
_cell.angle_alpha   90.00
_cell.angle_beta   90.00
_cell.angle_gamma   90.00
#
_symmetry.space_group_name_H-M   'P 1'
#
loop_
_entity.id
_entity.type
_entity.pdbx_description
1 polymer ?
#
loop_
_entity_poly.entity_id
_entity_poly.type
_entity_poly.pdbx_seq_one_letter_code
_entity_poly.pdbx_strand_id
1 'polypeptide(L)'
;MLQARGRLVDFLMDDINAHDDAQVGAAARVVHAGCKAALLEHFRIAPVRAESEGSTVQVAAGYSPDEYRLLGKISGSAPFSGVLVHHGWKTDEVNLPRILRSSTDPLPAIAPAEVELR
;
A
#
# COMPACT_ATOMS: atom_id res chain seq x y z
N MET A 1 0.21 -1.00 13.49
CA MET A 1 1.15 -0.25 12.66
C MET A 1 0.49 0.96 11.99
N LEU A 2 -0.40 0.76 11.06
CA LEU A 2 -1.04 1.88 10.34
C LEU A 2 -1.97 2.71 11.20
N GLN A 3 -2.71 2.07 12.12
CA GLN A 3 -3.59 2.80 13.05
C GLN A 3 -2.78 3.62 14.05
N ALA A 4 -1.74 3.03 14.67
CA ALA A 4 -0.94 3.72 15.68
C ALA A 4 -0.20 4.94 15.13
N ARG A 5 0.35 4.80 13.93
CA ARG A 5 1.15 5.86 13.30
C ARG A 5 0.34 6.81 12.46
N GLY A 6 -0.69 6.32 11.77
CA GLY A 6 -1.43 7.11 10.79
C GLY A 6 -2.92 7.23 11.03
N ARG A 7 -3.44 6.61 12.07
CA ARG A 7 -4.86 6.63 12.38
C ARG A 7 -5.73 6.14 11.22
N LEU A 8 -5.22 5.15 10.46
CA LEU A 8 -5.88 4.69 9.24
C LEU A 8 -7.25 4.09 9.51
N VAL A 9 -7.40 3.28 10.58
CA VAL A 9 -8.67 2.64 10.89
C VAL A 9 -9.71 3.70 11.25
N ASP A 10 -9.34 4.72 12.01
CA ASP A 10 -10.25 5.83 12.32
C ASP A 10 -10.74 6.50 11.04
N PHE A 11 -9.83 6.79 10.12
CA PHE A 11 -10.14 7.46 8.86
C PHE A 11 -11.08 6.64 7.98
N LEU A 12 -10.82 5.33 7.89
CA LEU A 12 -11.62 4.44 7.05
C LEU A 12 -13.00 4.14 7.63
N MET A 13 -13.13 4.13 8.96
CA MET A 13 -14.38 3.80 9.62
C MET A 13 -15.28 5.02 9.86
N ASP A 14 -14.76 6.23 9.66
CA ASP A 14 -15.52 7.45 9.74
C ASP A 14 -16.35 7.66 8.47
N ASP A 15 -17.50 8.35 8.59
CA ASP A 15 -18.29 8.75 7.43
C ASP A 15 -17.76 10.06 6.86
N ILE A 16 -16.88 9.96 5.86
CA ILE A 16 -16.27 11.14 5.27
C ILE A 16 -17.27 12.01 4.51
N ASN A 17 -18.44 11.46 4.13
CA ASN A 17 -19.48 12.23 3.44
C ASN A 17 -20.18 13.21 4.35
N ALA A 18 -20.03 13.07 5.68
CA ALA A 18 -20.57 14.00 6.67
C ALA A 18 -19.71 15.26 6.85
N HIS A 19 -18.54 15.31 6.22
CA HIS A 19 -17.58 16.40 6.35
C HIS A 19 -17.38 17.10 5.01
N ASP A 20 -16.96 18.37 5.04
CA ASP A 20 -16.63 19.09 3.80
C ASP A 20 -15.25 18.69 3.26
N ASP A 21 -14.97 19.12 2.02
CA ASP A 21 -13.73 18.74 1.34
C ASP A 21 -12.48 19.24 2.08
N ALA A 22 -12.54 20.42 2.69
CA ALA A 22 -11.41 20.96 3.43
C ALA A 22 -11.10 20.11 4.67
N GLN A 23 -12.14 19.65 5.38
CA GLN A 23 -11.99 18.78 6.56
C GLN A 23 -11.43 17.41 6.13
N VAL A 24 -11.96 16.82 5.07
CA VAL A 24 -11.47 15.54 4.56
C VAL A 24 -10.03 15.68 4.07
N GLY A 25 -9.70 16.75 3.38
CA GLY A 25 -8.34 17.01 2.91
C GLY A 25 -7.34 17.15 4.05
N ALA A 26 -7.70 17.86 5.10
CA ALA A 26 -6.84 18.02 6.28
C ALA A 26 -6.60 16.67 6.97
N ALA A 27 -7.65 15.87 7.16
CA ALA A 27 -7.53 14.54 7.76
C ALA A 27 -6.69 13.61 6.88
N ALA A 28 -6.91 13.64 5.57
CA ALA A 28 -6.17 12.80 4.62
C ALA A 28 -4.67 13.09 4.66
N ARG A 29 -4.27 14.35 4.81
CA ARG A 29 -2.85 14.72 4.90
C ARG A 29 -2.18 14.13 6.14
N VAL A 30 -2.88 14.14 7.29
CA VAL A 30 -2.37 13.56 8.53
C VAL A 30 -2.22 12.05 8.40
N VAL A 31 -3.26 11.37 7.91
CA VAL A 31 -3.24 9.92 7.72
C VAL A 31 -2.17 9.52 6.70
N HIS A 32 -2.07 10.25 5.60
CA HIS A 32 -1.07 10.00 4.57
C HIS A 32 0.35 10.06 5.15
N ALA A 33 0.68 11.13 5.89
CA ALA A 33 2.01 11.30 6.46
C ALA A 33 2.35 10.17 7.44
N GLY A 34 1.43 9.83 8.34
CA GLY A 34 1.66 8.78 9.34
C GLY A 34 1.73 7.38 8.73
N CYS A 35 0.85 7.07 7.79
CA CYS A 35 0.86 5.76 7.12
C CYS A 35 2.08 5.60 6.22
N LYS A 36 2.48 6.64 5.50
CA LYS A 36 3.69 6.60 4.69
C LYS A 36 4.92 6.33 5.55
N ALA A 37 5.05 7.03 6.67
CA ALA A 37 6.16 6.82 7.60
C ALA A 37 6.19 5.38 8.12
N ALA A 38 5.02 4.83 8.49
CA ALA A 38 4.92 3.46 8.98
C ALA A 38 5.32 2.44 7.90
N LEU A 39 4.86 2.62 6.66
CA LEU A 39 5.23 1.73 5.56
C LEU A 39 6.72 1.76 5.27
N LEU A 40 7.33 2.94 5.24
CA LEU A 40 8.77 3.07 4.96
C LEU A 40 9.64 2.56 6.10
N GLU A 41 9.11 2.49 7.31
CA GLU A 41 9.80 1.89 8.45
C GLU A 41 9.87 0.36 8.34
N HIS A 42 8.86 -0.27 7.75
CA HIS A 42 8.72 -1.72 7.71
C HIS A 42 8.98 -2.35 6.35
N PHE A 43 8.96 -1.57 5.28
CA PHE A 43 9.12 -2.06 3.91
C PHE A 43 10.11 -1.18 3.15
N ARG A 44 10.87 -1.81 2.27
CA ARG A 44 11.60 -1.07 1.24
C ARG A 44 10.76 -1.11 -0.03
N ILE A 45 10.13 0.01 -0.37
CA ILE A 45 9.18 0.09 -1.48
C ILE A 45 9.83 0.80 -2.66
N ALA A 46 9.73 0.18 -3.83
CA ALA A 46 10.25 0.75 -5.07
C ALA A 46 9.30 0.40 -6.22
N PRO A 47 9.30 1.18 -7.30
CA PRO A 47 8.52 0.82 -8.48
C PRO A 47 9.14 -0.40 -9.17
N VAL A 48 8.30 -1.22 -9.81
CA VAL A 48 8.76 -2.34 -10.64
C VAL A 48 9.52 -1.82 -11.86
N ARG A 49 9.00 -0.72 -12.47
CA ARG A 49 9.64 -0.05 -13.60
C ARG A 49 9.93 1.39 -13.25
N ALA A 50 11.11 1.87 -13.61
CA ALA A 50 11.54 3.24 -13.33
C ALA A 50 11.06 4.25 -14.39
N GLU A 51 10.61 3.77 -15.55
CA GLU A 51 10.16 4.65 -16.63
C GLU A 51 8.86 5.36 -16.26
N SER A 52 8.60 6.49 -16.88
CA SER A 52 7.37 7.22 -16.68
C SER A 52 6.17 6.46 -17.23
N GLU A 53 5.03 6.53 -16.55
CA GLU A 53 3.78 5.99 -17.07
C GLU A 53 3.43 6.68 -18.39
N GLY A 54 2.92 5.91 -19.36
CA GLY A 54 2.71 6.36 -20.72
C GLY A 54 3.88 6.08 -21.66
N SER A 55 5.04 5.71 -21.15
CA SER A 55 6.21 5.35 -21.96
C SER A 55 6.04 3.99 -22.60
N THR A 56 6.69 3.80 -23.75
CA THR A 56 6.78 2.48 -24.36
C THR A 56 7.88 1.69 -23.65
N VAL A 57 7.55 0.46 -23.22
CA VAL A 57 8.47 -0.44 -22.52
C VAL A 57 8.43 -1.81 -23.14
N GLN A 58 9.47 -2.59 -22.90
CA GLN A 58 9.54 -3.99 -23.31
C GLN A 58 9.50 -4.89 -22.10
N VAL A 59 8.76 -5.99 -22.21
CA VAL A 59 8.68 -7.04 -21.19
C VAL A 59 9.44 -8.24 -21.73
N ALA A 60 10.56 -8.57 -21.09
CA ALA A 60 11.46 -9.63 -21.55
C ALA A 60 10.82 -11.01 -21.37
N ALA A 61 11.33 -11.97 -22.16
CA ALA A 61 10.99 -13.37 -21.95
C ALA A 61 11.40 -13.80 -20.53
N GLY A 62 10.58 -14.63 -19.91
CA GLY A 62 10.85 -15.10 -18.54
C GLY A 62 10.46 -14.10 -17.46
N TYR A 63 9.65 -13.09 -17.78
CA TYR A 63 9.16 -12.15 -16.78
C TYR A 63 8.37 -12.85 -15.68
N SER A 64 8.41 -12.29 -14.48
CA SER A 64 7.64 -12.82 -13.36
C SER A 64 6.17 -12.36 -13.46
N PRO A 65 5.19 -13.29 -13.44
CA PRO A 65 3.77 -12.92 -13.45
C PRO A 65 3.35 -12.08 -12.23
N ASP A 66 4.10 -12.13 -11.14
CA ASP A 66 3.84 -11.31 -9.96
C ASP A 66 4.20 -9.84 -10.19
N GLU A 67 5.15 -9.58 -11.08
CA GLU A 67 5.60 -8.21 -11.37
C GLU A 67 4.86 -7.58 -12.54
N TYR A 68 4.37 -8.39 -13.50
CA TYR A 68 3.77 -7.88 -14.72
C TYR A 68 2.42 -8.50 -14.99
N ARG A 69 1.44 -7.64 -15.26
CA ARG A 69 0.14 -8.03 -15.80
C ARG A 69 0.04 -7.43 -17.20
N LEU A 70 -0.03 -8.30 -18.19
CA LEU A 70 -0.18 -7.86 -19.58
C LEU A 70 -1.65 -7.62 -19.88
N LEU A 71 -1.96 -6.45 -20.44
CA LEU A 71 -3.32 -6.02 -20.76
C LEU A 71 -3.50 -6.00 -22.26
N GLY A 72 -4.74 -6.18 -22.69
CA GLY A 72 -5.08 -6.16 -24.10
C GLY A 72 -4.84 -7.51 -24.78
N LYS A 73 -4.72 -7.46 -26.11
CA LYS A 73 -4.57 -8.65 -26.92
C LYS A 73 -3.10 -9.02 -27.04
N ILE A 74 -2.73 -10.14 -26.41
CA ILE A 74 -1.37 -10.65 -26.47
C ILE A 74 -1.21 -11.46 -27.75
N SER A 75 -0.24 -11.09 -28.57
CA SER A 75 0.07 -11.82 -29.80
C SER A 75 1.58 -12.01 -29.93
N GLY A 76 1.98 -13.14 -30.52
CA GLY A 76 3.38 -13.48 -30.69
C GLY A 76 4.03 -13.98 -29.41
N SER A 77 5.35 -13.93 -29.37
CA SER A 77 6.18 -14.37 -28.26
C SER A 77 6.96 -13.20 -27.66
N ALA A 78 7.43 -13.39 -26.42
CA ALA A 78 8.27 -12.40 -25.75
C ALA A 78 9.60 -12.20 -26.52
N PRO A 79 10.20 -10.99 -26.48
CA PRO A 79 9.77 -9.86 -25.65
C PRO A 79 8.54 -9.15 -26.20
N PHE A 80 7.69 -8.70 -25.27
CA PHE A 80 6.50 -7.93 -25.64
C PHE A 80 6.78 -6.44 -25.52
N SER A 81 6.19 -5.65 -26.41
CA SER A 81 6.29 -4.18 -26.38
C SER A 81 4.94 -3.59 -26.14
N GLY A 82 4.86 -2.58 -25.30
CA GLY A 82 3.61 -1.92 -24.99
C GLY A 82 3.80 -0.64 -24.19
N VAL A 83 2.69 -0.01 -23.86
CA VAL A 83 2.68 1.22 -23.07
C VAL A 83 2.59 0.88 -21.59
N LEU A 84 3.45 1.48 -20.79
CA LEU A 84 3.43 1.34 -19.34
C LEU A 84 2.23 2.11 -18.77
N VAL A 85 1.19 1.39 -18.36
CA VAL A 85 -0.01 1.98 -17.78
C VAL A 85 0.21 2.32 -16.31
N HIS A 86 0.85 1.41 -15.55
CA HIS A 86 1.21 1.61 -14.17
C HIS A 86 2.57 0.98 -13.90
N HIS A 87 3.43 1.72 -13.21
CA HIS A 87 4.82 1.27 -12.98
C HIS A 87 4.94 0.13 -11.97
N GLY A 88 3.87 -0.17 -11.24
CA GLY A 88 3.88 -1.22 -10.21
C GLY A 88 4.68 -0.83 -8.97
N TRP A 89 4.49 -1.60 -7.91
CA TRP A 89 5.23 -1.45 -6.68
C TRP A 89 5.77 -2.81 -6.24
N LYS A 90 6.97 -2.82 -5.70
CA LYS A 90 7.58 -4.02 -5.14
C LYS A 90 8.30 -3.69 -3.84
N THR A 91 8.55 -4.72 -3.05
CA THR A 91 9.41 -4.63 -1.88
C THR A 91 10.37 -5.81 -1.85
N ASP A 92 11.61 -5.58 -1.50
CA ASP A 92 12.62 -6.60 -1.31
C ASP A 92 13.00 -6.79 0.15
N GLU A 93 12.38 -6.01 1.04
CA GLU A 93 12.63 -6.10 2.47
C GLU A 93 11.34 -5.83 3.24
N VAL A 94 10.98 -6.76 4.13
CA VAL A 94 9.78 -6.67 4.96
C VAL A 94 10.20 -6.90 6.40
N ASN A 95 9.89 -5.95 7.27
CA ASN A 95 10.22 -6.02 8.69
C ASN A 95 8.98 -5.66 9.51
N LEU A 96 8.03 -6.60 9.57
CA LEU A 96 6.75 -6.39 10.23
C LEU A 96 6.81 -6.78 11.71
N PRO A 97 6.02 -6.09 12.57
CA PRO A 97 5.84 -6.54 13.96
C PRO A 97 5.26 -7.94 14.01
N ARG A 98 5.68 -8.71 15.00
CA ARG A 98 5.17 -10.08 15.22
C ARG A 98 4.17 -10.09 16.35
N ILE A 99 3.13 -10.92 16.19
CA ILE A 99 2.21 -11.24 17.25
C ILE A 99 2.63 -12.60 17.81
N LEU A 100 3.07 -12.62 19.09
CA LEU A 100 3.48 -13.84 19.76
C LEU A 100 2.28 -14.38 20.53
N ARG A 101 1.59 -15.35 19.94
CA ARG A 101 0.43 -15.98 20.54
C ARG A 101 0.25 -17.40 20.00
N SER A 102 -0.48 -18.24 20.75
CA SER A 102 -0.92 -19.53 20.25
C SER A 102 -2.16 -19.34 19.35
N SER A 103 -2.48 -20.36 18.55
CA SER A 103 -3.64 -20.33 17.67
C SER A 103 -4.98 -20.25 18.40
N THR A 104 -4.99 -20.58 19.70
CA THR A 104 -6.20 -20.55 20.55
C THR A 104 -6.38 -19.22 21.27
N ASP A 105 -5.37 -18.36 21.27
CA ASP A 105 -5.47 -17.06 21.92
C ASP A 105 -6.39 -16.12 21.11
N PRO A 106 -7.14 -15.24 21.76
CA PRO A 106 -7.90 -14.24 21.03
C PRO A 106 -6.95 -13.27 20.30
N LEU A 107 -7.43 -12.70 19.20
CA LEU A 107 -6.68 -11.67 18.51
C LEU A 107 -6.58 -10.42 19.39
N PRO A 108 -5.42 -9.74 19.39
CA PRO A 108 -5.29 -8.49 20.11
C PRO A 108 -6.15 -7.39 19.46
N ALA A 109 -6.50 -6.37 20.21
CA ALA A 109 -7.14 -5.20 19.65
C ALA A 109 -6.19 -4.53 18.65
N ILE A 110 -6.73 -3.92 17.61
CA ILE A 110 -5.96 -3.12 16.65
C ILE A 110 -5.33 -1.93 17.37
N ALA A 111 -6.10 -1.29 18.25
CA ALA A 111 -5.65 -0.23 19.13
C ALA A 111 -6.50 -0.28 20.39
N PRO A 112 -5.91 0.04 21.55
CA PRO A 112 -6.66 0.01 22.79
C PRO A 112 -7.63 1.20 22.91
N ALA A 113 -8.69 1.03 23.68
CA ALA A 113 -9.46 2.17 24.14
C ALA A 113 -8.61 2.98 25.13
N GLU A 114 -8.69 4.29 25.03
CA GLU A 114 -7.98 5.18 25.94
C GLU A 114 -8.98 5.83 26.88
N VAL A 115 -8.76 5.65 28.19
CA VAL A 115 -9.67 6.15 29.22
C VAL A 115 -8.89 7.04 30.17
N GLU A 116 -9.28 8.30 30.26
CA GLU A 116 -8.65 9.22 31.18
C GLU A 116 -9.27 9.07 32.57
N LEU A 117 -8.44 8.76 33.57
CA LEU A 117 -8.89 8.58 34.93
C LEU A 117 -8.98 9.92 35.66
N ARG A 118 -10.02 10.08 36.47
CA ARG A 118 -10.26 11.30 37.23
C ARG A 118 -10.06 11.07 38.72
#